data_0329f2983fa5b07f176a798d389b5d2d
#
_entry.id   0329f2983fa5b07f176a798d389b5d2d
#
_cell.length_a   1.000
_cell.length_b   1.000
_cell.length_c   1.000
_cell.angle_alpha   90.00
_cell.angle_beta   90.00
_cell.angle_gamma   90.00
#
_symmetry.space_group_name_H-M   'P 1'
#
loop_
_entity.id
_entity.type
_entity.pdbx_description
1 polymer ?
#
loop_
_entity_poly.entity_id
_entity_poly.type
_entity_poly.pdbx_seq_one_letter_code
_entity_poly.pdbx_strand_id
1 'polypeptide(L)'
;MPIFNNKDNKIKSNFQTISIALASPEDITARSSGEVLKPETVNYRTYKPERDGLFCEMIFGPTKDYECYCGKYKGVRYRGITCDRCKVEVTEKKVRRERMGHIKLTVPVAHIWYFKSAPNKISALLGLPAKKLESVIYYEKYIVVNPGTSGLEKMALLSEDEYLDVLATLPGNANLPASDPDKFVAKMGAEGIYDLLKEIDVDQLGRELRERMQVETSQQRKADILKRLQVVKWFQESKGINRPEWMIMDVIPVIPPDLRPLVPLDGGRFATSDLNDLYRRVIIRNNRLKRLIEIKAPEVILRNEKRMLQEAVDSLFDNSKKSSAVKSESNRALKSLSDSLKGKQGRFRQNLLGKRVDYSARSVIVVGPELNMHECGLPKFMAAELYKPFIIRKLIERGIVKTVKSAKKIVDRKDPVIWDILENVMKGHPVLLNRAPTLHRLGIQAFQPRMIEGKAIQLHPLACTAFNADFDGDQMAVHLPLGNAAIMEAQLLMLGCRTSSTPPTALLSPCPRRTWCSDSTTSRRCVRARRERTCASTPPRKSS
;
A
#
# COMPACT_ATOMS: atom_id res chain seq x y z
N MET A 1 0.42 -17.74 26.07
CA MET A 1 0.42 -16.39 25.45
C MET A 1 -0.93 -15.74 25.67
N PRO A 2 -1.04 -14.53 26.20
CA PRO A 2 -2.33 -13.94 26.55
C PRO A 2 -3.08 -13.54 25.29
N ILE A 3 -4.28 -14.04 25.20
CA ILE A 3 -5.32 -13.67 24.24
C ILE A 3 -5.61 -12.19 24.44
N PHE A 4 -5.28 -11.36 23.43
CA PHE A 4 -5.60 -9.95 23.43
C PHE A 4 -7.11 -9.75 23.34
N ASN A 5 -7.76 -9.70 24.48
CA ASN A 5 -9.09 -9.17 24.64
C ASN A 5 -9.01 -7.65 24.67
N ASN A 6 -8.94 -7.03 23.49
CA ASN A 6 -8.77 -5.59 23.36
C ASN A 6 -10.15 -4.92 23.32
N LYS A 7 -10.81 -4.81 24.47
CA LYS A 7 -11.91 -3.89 24.69
C LYS A 7 -11.33 -2.60 25.28
N ASP A 8 -11.33 -1.54 24.46
CA ASP A 8 -11.29 -0.13 24.90
C ASP A 8 -9.97 0.54 25.32
N ASN A 9 -8.82 0.11 24.86
CA ASN A 9 -7.66 1.00 24.90
C ASN A 9 -6.98 1.02 23.53
N LYS A 10 -7.10 2.13 22.79
CA LYS A 10 -6.13 2.51 21.76
C LYS A 10 -4.82 2.81 22.48
N ILE A 11 -4.15 1.80 22.96
CA ILE A 11 -2.75 1.88 23.34
C ILE A 11 -2.03 2.26 22.06
N LYS A 12 -1.55 3.50 21.99
CA LYS A 12 -0.54 3.88 21.00
C LYS A 12 0.62 2.95 21.28
N SER A 13 0.73 1.88 20.51
CA SER A 13 1.86 0.97 20.61
C SER A 13 3.08 1.76 20.15
N ASN A 14 3.90 2.18 21.11
CA ASN A 14 5.22 2.73 20.82
C ASN A 14 6.08 1.57 20.32
N PHE A 15 6.20 1.44 19.01
CA PHE A 15 7.15 0.52 18.39
C PHE A 15 8.29 1.32 17.76
N GLN A 16 9.50 0.80 17.86
CA GLN A 16 10.69 1.40 17.24
C GLN A 16 10.91 0.87 15.81
N THR A 17 10.50 -0.35 15.53
CA THR A 17 10.73 -1.02 14.26
C THR A 17 9.51 -1.79 13.80
N ILE A 18 9.36 -1.92 12.48
CA ILE A 18 8.38 -2.80 11.82
C ILE A 18 9.18 -3.79 10.97
N SER A 19 8.88 -5.06 11.10
CA SER A 19 9.43 -6.12 10.26
C SER A 19 8.35 -6.78 9.42
N ILE A 20 8.72 -7.26 8.23
CA ILE A 20 7.86 -8.02 7.33
C ILE A 20 8.42 -9.43 7.28
N ALA A 21 7.57 -10.41 7.56
CA ALA A 21 7.91 -11.83 7.55
C ALA A 21 6.88 -12.63 6.73
N LEU A 22 7.24 -13.87 6.37
CA LEU A 22 6.29 -14.82 5.83
C LEU A 22 5.28 -15.19 6.92
N ALA A 23 4.00 -15.25 6.56
CA ALA A 23 2.97 -15.70 7.48
C ALA A 23 2.82 -17.21 7.40
N SER A 24 2.78 -17.88 8.56
CA SER A 24 2.41 -19.29 8.63
C SER A 24 0.92 -19.48 8.38
N PRO A 25 0.46 -20.68 7.96
CA PRO A 25 -0.96 -20.99 7.87
C PRO A 25 -1.69 -20.79 9.20
N GLU A 26 -1.02 -21.09 10.33
CA GLU A 26 -1.53 -20.87 11.67
C GLU A 26 -1.70 -19.38 11.99
N ASP A 27 -0.74 -18.53 11.61
CA ASP A 27 -0.82 -17.08 11.81
C ASP A 27 -2.00 -16.46 11.03
N ILE A 28 -2.20 -16.92 9.79
CA ILE A 28 -3.31 -16.45 8.96
C ILE A 28 -4.65 -16.84 9.59
N THR A 29 -4.76 -18.09 10.07
CA THR A 29 -5.98 -18.59 10.73
C THR A 29 -6.24 -17.90 12.07
N ALA A 30 -5.20 -17.63 12.85
CA ALA A 30 -5.30 -16.94 14.15
C ALA A 30 -5.74 -15.48 13.99
N ARG A 31 -5.34 -14.80 12.91
CA ARG A 31 -5.76 -13.43 12.60
C ARG A 31 -7.12 -13.34 11.91
N SER A 32 -7.63 -14.45 11.40
CA SER A 32 -8.90 -14.51 10.69
C SER A 32 -10.09 -14.61 11.64
N SER A 33 -11.16 -13.91 11.30
CA SER A 33 -12.44 -13.97 12.02
C SER A 33 -13.36 -15.09 11.54
N GLY A 34 -13.02 -15.79 10.44
CA GLY A 34 -13.78 -16.93 9.92
C GLY A 34 -13.43 -17.30 8.48
N GLU A 35 -13.91 -18.48 8.07
CA GLU A 35 -13.69 -19.03 6.73
C GLU A 35 -14.77 -18.55 5.76
N VAL A 36 -14.35 -18.16 4.55
CA VAL A 36 -15.23 -17.76 3.45
C VAL A 36 -15.45 -18.96 2.54
N LEU A 37 -16.68 -19.48 2.52
CA LEU A 37 -17.02 -20.71 1.78
C LEU A 37 -17.73 -20.41 0.46
N LYS A 38 -18.48 -19.30 0.38
CA LYS A 38 -19.32 -19.00 -0.77
C LYS A 38 -18.77 -17.86 -1.61
N PRO A 39 -18.89 -17.95 -2.94
CA PRO A 39 -18.45 -16.89 -3.86
C PRO A 39 -19.39 -15.68 -3.92
N GLU A 40 -20.61 -15.81 -3.38
CA GLU A 40 -21.62 -14.76 -3.40
C GLU A 40 -21.19 -13.56 -2.55
N THR A 41 -21.56 -12.36 -3.00
CA THR A 41 -21.26 -11.10 -2.34
C THR A 41 -22.43 -10.59 -1.53
N VAL A 42 -23.48 -10.18 -2.23
CA VAL A 42 -24.74 -9.66 -1.66
C VAL A 42 -25.92 -10.25 -2.40
N ASN A 43 -27.05 -10.36 -1.71
CA ASN A 43 -28.30 -10.73 -2.33
C ASN A 43 -28.83 -9.55 -3.17
N TYR A 44 -29.01 -9.74 -4.46
CA TYR A 44 -29.41 -8.69 -5.39
C TYR A 44 -30.81 -8.10 -5.11
N ARG A 45 -31.70 -8.86 -4.42
CA ARG A 45 -33.04 -8.45 -4.08
C ARG A 45 -33.11 -7.64 -2.78
N THR A 46 -32.34 -8.09 -1.76
CA THR A 46 -32.41 -7.50 -0.41
C THR A 46 -31.26 -6.55 -0.13
N TYR A 47 -30.23 -6.51 -0.99
CA TYR A 47 -28.97 -5.78 -0.82
C TYR A 47 -28.20 -6.14 0.46
N LYS A 48 -28.60 -7.22 1.13
CA LYS A 48 -27.91 -7.71 2.33
C LYS A 48 -26.76 -8.65 1.98
N PRO A 49 -25.66 -8.63 2.73
CA PRO A 49 -24.56 -9.58 2.56
C PRO A 49 -25.03 -11.03 2.71
N GLU A 50 -24.56 -11.90 1.81
CA GLU A 50 -24.84 -13.33 1.93
C GLU A 50 -24.02 -13.97 3.06
N ARG A 51 -24.62 -14.97 3.70
CA ARG A 51 -23.96 -15.72 4.78
C ARG A 51 -22.84 -16.59 4.22
N ASP A 52 -21.69 -16.61 4.91
CA ASP A 52 -20.46 -17.32 4.54
C ASP A 52 -19.85 -16.87 3.21
N GLY A 53 -20.33 -15.72 2.67
CA GLY A 53 -19.83 -15.09 1.46
C GLY A 53 -18.75 -14.03 1.74
N LEU A 54 -18.28 -13.40 0.66
CA LEU A 54 -17.20 -12.40 0.69
C LEU A 54 -17.52 -11.13 1.50
N PHE A 55 -18.80 -10.85 1.81
CA PHE A 55 -19.23 -9.70 2.61
C PHE A 55 -19.98 -10.10 3.88
N CYS A 56 -19.90 -11.36 4.30
CA CYS A 56 -20.62 -11.91 5.45
C CYS A 56 -20.46 -11.06 6.70
N GLU A 57 -21.58 -10.72 7.37
CA GLU A 57 -21.58 -9.93 8.60
C GLU A 57 -21.07 -10.75 9.82
N MET A 58 -21.22 -12.06 9.79
CA MET A 58 -20.72 -12.93 10.86
C MET A 58 -19.18 -12.94 10.90
N ILE A 59 -18.54 -12.94 9.73
CA ILE A 59 -17.07 -12.97 9.61
C ILE A 59 -16.50 -11.56 9.77
N PHE A 60 -17.01 -10.57 9.02
CA PHE A 60 -16.41 -9.26 8.90
C PHE A 60 -17.05 -8.18 9.79
N GLY A 61 -18.18 -8.47 10.43
CA GLY A 61 -18.90 -7.52 11.26
C GLY A 61 -20.12 -6.89 10.58
N PRO A 62 -20.92 -6.12 11.35
CA PRO A 62 -22.20 -5.57 10.90
C PRO A 62 -22.02 -4.46 9.86
N THR A 63 -23.02 -4.28 8.99
CA THR A 63 -23.05 -3.21 7.98
C THR A 63 -23.50 -1.86 8.56
N LYS A 64 -24.25 -1.87 9.67
CA LYS A 64 -24.70 -0.69 10.40
C LYS A 64 -24.15 -0.71 11.82
N ASP A 65 -23.91 0.47 12.38
CA ASP A 65 -23.42 0.59 13.76
C ASP A 65 -24.43 0.00 14.75
N TYR A 66 -23.94 -0.91 15.59
CA TYR A 66 -24.70 -1.53 16.68
C TYR A 66 -26.04 -2.19 16.26
N GLU A 67 -26.10 -2.76 15.07
CA GLU A 67 -27.27 -3.48 14.57
C GLU A 67 -26.84 -4.87 14.05
N CYS A 68 -27.49 -5.95 14.52
CA CYS A 68 -27.24 -7.28 13.99
C CYS A 68 -28.00 -7.52 12.67
N TYR A 69 -27.58 -8.50 11.87
CA TYR A 69 -28.17 -8.83 10.56
C TYR A 69 -29.68 -9.05 10.57
N CYS A 70 -30.21 -9.73 11.60
CA CYS A 70 -31.64 -10.02 11.73
C CYS A 70 -32.46 -8.87 12.37
N GLY A 71 -31.81 -7.81 12.87
CA GLY A 71 -32.47 -6.65 13.50
C GLY A 71 -32.94 -6.90 14.95
N LYS A 72 -32.71 -8.09 15.54
CA LYS A 72 -33.13 -8.40 16.92
C LYS A 72 -32.47 -7.47 17.95
N TYR A 73 -31.16 -7.24 17.81
CA TYR A 73 -30.41 -6.33 18.67
C TYR A 73 -30.08 -5.06 17.88
N LYS A 74 -30.51 -3.91 18.41
CA LYS A 74 -30.32 -2.60 17.82
C LYS A 74 -30.02 -1.55 18.87
N GLY A 75 -28.93 -0.84 18.71
CA GLY A 75 -28.47 0.23 19.60
C GLY A 75 -27.25 -0.12 20.44
N VAL A 76 -26.60 0.94 20.95
CA VAL A 76 -25.32 0.90 21.67
C VAL A 76 -25.37 0.02 22.94
N ARG A 77 -26.55 -0.08 23.59
CA ARG A 77 -26.76 -0.88 24.81
C ARG A 77 -26.42 -2.36 24.65
N TYR A 78 -26.46 -2.87 23.43
CA TYR A 78 -26.18 -4.26 23.09
C TYR A 78 -24.75 -4.48 22.56
N ARG A 79 -23.86 -3.51 22.73
CA ARG A 79 -22.47 -3.59 22.29
C ARG A 79 -21.76 -4.84 22.82
N GLY A 80 -21.10 -5.57 21.93
CA GLY A 80 -20.32 -6.78 22.24
C GLY A 80 -21.14 -8.06 22.44
N ILE A 81 -22.46 -8.00 22.30
CA ILE A 81 -23.33 -9.18 22.34
C ILE A 81 -23.33 -9.85 20.97
N THR A 82 -23.14 -11.16 20.96
CA THR A 82 -23.33 -11.98 19.75
C THR A 82 -24.78 -12.43 19.66
N CYS A 83 -25.43 -12.14 18.55
CA CYS A 83 -26.83 -12.48 18.35
C CYS A 83 -27.03 -14.01 18.25
N ASP A 84 -27.93 -14.58 19.05
CA ASP A 84 -28.21 -16.02 19.07
C ASP A 84 -28.75 -16.53 17.74
N ARG A 85 -29.52 -15.69 17.02
CA ARG A 85 -30.20 -16.04 15.76
C ARG A 85 -29.26 -15.95 14.54
N CYS A 86 -28.57 -14.82 14.36
CA CYS A 86 -27.74 -14.57 13.17
C CYS A 86 -26.23 -14.69 13.42
N LYS A 87 -25.83 -14.95 14.67
CA LYS A 87 -24.41 -15.10 15.07
C LYS A 87 -23.53 -13.87 14.78
N VAL A 88 -24.12 -12.72 14.48
CA VAL A 88 -23.40 -11.47 14.23
C VAL A 88 -23.15 -10.77 15.56
N GLU A 89 -21.92 -10.32 15.78
CA GLU A 89 -21.54 -9.50 16.93
C GLU A 89 -21.99 -8.06 16.75
N VAL A 90 -22.65 -7.49 17.77
CA VAL A 90 -23.16 -6.11 17.75
C VAL A 90 -22.03 -5.14 18.08
N THR A 91 -21.36 -4.62 17.06
CA THR A 91 -20.22 -3.70 17.14
C THR A 91 -20.37 -2.53 16.17
N GLU A 92 -19.38 -1.66 16.15
CA GLU A 92 -19.30 -0.57 15.17
C GLU A 92 -19.04 -1.12 13.76
N LYS A 93 -19.62 -0.50 12.75
CA LYS A 93 -19.35 -0.80 11.32
C LYS A 93 -17.86 -0.75 10.97
N LYS A 94 -17.08 0.08 11.69
CA LYS A 94 -15.65 0.28 11.46
C LYS A 94 -14.82 -1.02 11.48
N VAL A 95 -15.27 -2.05 12.22
CA VAL A 95 -14.60 -3.35 12.27
C VAL A 95 -14.53 -4.04 10.90
N ARG A 96 -15.42 -3.71 9.96
CA ARG A 96 -15.37 -4.20 8.57
C ARG A 96 -14.15 -3.74 7.77
N ARG A 97 -13.43 -2.74 8.27
CA ARG A 97 -12.15 -2.30 7.72
C ARG A 97 -10.96 -3.07 8.31
N GLU A 98 -11.12 -3.70 9.45
CA GLU A 98 -10.05 -4.31 10.24
C GLU A 98 -10.08 -5.83 10.21
N ARG A 99 -11.29 -6.44 10.19
CA ARG A 99 -11.44 -7.90 10.26
C ARG A 99 -11.10 -8.56 8.94
N MET A 100 -10.23 -9.57 9.04
CA MET A 100 -9.84 -10.44 7.93
C MET A 100 -10.59 -11.76 7.99
N GLY A 101 -10.81 -12.37 6.82
CA GLY A 101 -11.25 -13.75 6.68
C GLY A 101 -10.14 -14.62 6.10
N HIS A 102 -10.44 -15.90 5.87
CA HIS A 102 -9.54 -16.79 5.15
C HIS A 102 -10.31 -17.75 4.23
N ILE A 103 -9.61 -18.29 3.26
CA ILE A 103 -10.07 -19.38 2.38
C ILE A 103 -9.10 -20.52 2.58
N LYS A 104 -9.60 -21.70 3.03
CA LYS A 104 -8.81 -22.91 3.12
C LYS A 104 -8.77 -23.59 1.74
N LEU A 105 -7.59 -23.80 1.23
CA LEU A 105 -7.39 -24.47 -0.04
C LEU A 105 -7.48 -25.99 0.11
N THR A 106 -8.01 -26.68 -0.89
CA THR A 106 -8.10 -28.12 -0.94
C THR A 106 -6.74 -28.76 -1.26
N VAL A 107 -5.91 -28.04 -2.01
CA VAL A 107 -4.57 -28.46 -2.43
C VAL A 107 -3.62 -27.29 -2.23
N PRO A 108 -2.38 -27.53 -1.74
CA PRO A 108 -1.36 -26.48 -1.62
C PRO A 108 -1.09 -25.79 -2.95
N VAL A 109 -0.84 -24.48 -2.90
CA VAL A 109 -0.61 -23.62 -4.07
C VAL A 109 0.67 -22.82 -3.88
N ALA A 110 1.55 -22.77 -4.89
CA ALA A 110 2.77 -21.98 -4.83
C ALA A 110 2.48 -20.48 -4.98
N HIS A 111 3.11 -19.66 -4.15
CA HIS A 111 2.95 -18.21 -4.21
C HIS A 111 3.76 -17.61 -5.37
N ILE A 112 3.09 -16.94 -6.30
CA ILE A 112 3.68 -16.42 -7.55
C ILE A 112 4.89 -15.49 -7.33
N TRP A 113 4.96 -14.75 -6.22
CA TRP A 113 6.09 -13.88 -5.93
C TRP A 113 7.40 -14.63 -5.71
N TYR A 114 7.36 -15.92 -5.33
CA TYR A 114 8.54 -16.68 -4.97
C TYR A 114 9.04 -17.59 -6.08
N PHE A 115 8.23 -17.85 -7.12
CA PHE A 115 8.68 -18.63 -8.27
C PHE A 115 8.71 -17.87 -9.60
N LYS A 116 7.99 -16.73 -9.74
CA LYS A 116 8.03 -15.85 -10.95
C LYS A 116 8.73 -14.52 -10.72
N SER A 117 9.54 -14.36 -9.69
CA SER A 117 10.36 -13.17 -9.46
C SER A 117 11.83 -13.41 -9.82
N ALA A 118 12.56 -12.34 -10.07
CA ALA A 118 14.00 -12.38 -10.17
C ALA A 118 14.63 -11.76 -8.90
N PRO A 119 15.47 -12.48 -8.14
CA PRO A 119 15.78 -13.91 -8.26
C PRO A 119 14.61 -14.80 -7.84
N ASN A 120 14.47 -15.96 -8.49
CA ASN A 120 13.48 -16.97 -8.12
C ASN A 120 13.92 -17.67 -6.83
N LYS A 121 13.16 -17.49 -5.75
CA LYS A 121 13.57 -17.93 -4.41
C LYS A 121 13.42 -19.45 -4.23
N ILE A 122 12.34 -20.04 -4.74
CA ILE A 122 12.11 -21.49 -4.70
C ILE A 122 13.16 -22.20 -5.56
N SER A 123 13.43 -21.69 -6.77
CA SER A 123 14.48 -22.21 -7.66
C SER A 123 15.87 -22.13 -7.01
N ALA A 124 16.17 -21.06 -6.30
CA ALA A 124 17.46 -20.88 -5.61
C ALA A 124 17.66 -21.88 -4.48
N LEU A 125 16.62 -22.21 -3.71
CA LEU A 125 16.69 -23.20 -2.64
C LEU A 125 16.82 -24.62 -3.21
N LEU A 126 15.95 -25.01 -4.14
CA LEU A 126 15.93 -26.34 -4.72
C LEU A 126 17.07 -26.60 -5.72
N GLY A 127 17.67 -25.55 -6.29
CA GLY A 127 18.69 -25.70 -7.34
C GLY A 127 18.12 -26.07 -8.72
N LEU A 128 16.83 -25.96 -8.90
CA LEU A 128 16.15 -26.27 -10.16
C LEU A 128 16.08 -25.04 -11.07
N PRO A 129 16.26 -25.17 -12.39
CA PRO A 129 16.01 -24.08 -13.34
C PRO A 129 14.56 -23.61 -13.28
N ALA A 130 14.33 -22.29 -13.41
CA ALA A 130 13.00 -21.69 -13.29
C ALA A 130 11.95 -22.31 -14.22
N LYS A 131 12.31 -22.62 -15.48
CA LYS A 131 11.40 -23.28 -16.44
C LYS A 131 10.99 -24.69 -15.99
N LYS A 132 11.93 -25.45 -15.44
CA LYS A 132 11.66 -26.78 -14.90
C LYS A 132 10.73 -26.72 -13.69
N LEU A 133 10.95 -25.76 -12.80
CA LEU A 133 10.09 -25.51 -11.65
C LEU A 133 8.66 -25.11 -12.08
N GLU A 134 8.53 -24.24 -13.07
CA GLU A 134 7.23 -23.85 -13.61
C GLU A 134 6.45 -25.04 -14.20
N SER A 135 7.11 -25.94 -14.94
CA SER A 135 6.44 -27.13 -15.48
C SER A 135 5.89 -28.07 -14.40
N VAL A 136 6.54 -28.13 -13.24
CA VAL A 136 6.01 -28.88 -12.08
C VAL A 136 4.81 -28.15 -11.46
N ILE A 137 4.92 -26.86 -11.18
CA ILE A 137 3.86 -26.06 -10.53
C ILE A 137 2.58 -26.05 -11.35
N TYR A 138 2.69 -26.00 -12.69
CA TYR A 138 1.53 -26.00 -13.59
C TYR A 138 1.07 -27.41 -14.03
N TYR A 139 1.52 -28.45 -13.30
CA TYR A 139 1.06 -29.83 -13.49
C TYR A 139 1.36 -30.41 -14.88
N GLU A 140 2.51 -30.04 -15.48
CA GLU A 140 2.99 -30.61 -16.75
C GLU A 140 3.90 -31.81 -16.51
N LYS A 141 4.70 -31.79 -15.42
CA LYS A 141 5.68 -32.83 -15.08
C LYS A 141 5.62 -33.25 -13.63
N TYR A 142 5.98 -34.50 -13.36
CA TYR A 142 6.19 -35.02 -12.01
C TYR A 142 7.58 -34.64 -11.51
N ILE A 143 7.71 -34.43 -10.21
CA ILE A 143 8.99 -34.26 -9.51
C ILE A 143 9.17 -35.41 -8.52
N VAL A 144 10.35 -36.04 -8.56
CA VAL A 144 10.70 -37.10 -7.64
C VAL A 144 11.04 -36.49 -6.27
N VAL A 145 10.22 -36.82 -5.27
CA VAL A 145 10.43 -36.42 -3.87
C VAL A 145 11.32 -37.43 -3.17
N ASN A 146 10.96 -38.71 -3.26
CA ASN A 146 11.76 -39.83 -2.76
C ASN A 146 12.06 -40.81 -3.90
N PRO A 147 13.32 -41.06 -4.25
CA PRO A 147 13.68 -41.97 -5.31
C PRO A 147 13.47 -43.46 -4.95
N GLY A 148 13.45 -43.82 -3.66
CA GLY A 148 13.34 -45.21 -3.21
C GLY A 148 14.31 -46.12 -3.93
N THR A 149 13.80 -47.29 -4.42
CA THR A 149 14.57 -48.30 -5.14
C THR A 149 14.61 -48.07 -6.66
N SER A 150 14.08 -46.92 -7.16
CA SER A 150 13.96 -46.69 -8.62
C SER A 150 15.27 -46.38 -9.37
N GLY A 151 16.38 -46.09 -8.65
CA GLY A 151 17.65 -45.70 -9.24
C GLY A 151 17.66 -44.28 -9.84
N LEU A 152 16.58 -43.50 -9.68
CA LEU A 152 16.49 -42.13 -10.14
C LEU A 152 17.11 -41.18 -9.13
N GLU A 153 17.54 -39.98 -9.59
CA GLU A 153 18.01 -38.94 -8.71
C GLU A 153 16.84 -38.19 -8.03
N LYS A 154 17.04 -37.74 -6.80
CA LYS A 154 16.10 -36.85 -6.14
C LYS A 154 15.93 -35.56 -6.94
N MET A 155 14.72 -35.03 -7.03
CA MET A 155 14.32 -33.88 -7.85
C MET A 155 14.41 -34.10 -9.38
N ALA A 156 14.55 -35.33 -9.85
CA ALA A 156 14.39 -35.66 -11.27
C ALA A 156 12.97 -35.30 -11.72
N LEU A 157 12.84 -34.86 -12.99
CA LEU A 157 11.55 -34.53 -13.59
C LEU A 157 11.15 -35.62 -14.56
N LEU A 158 9.97 -36.13 -14.39
CA LEU A 158 9.41 -37.22 -15.24
C LEU A 158 8.20 -36.70 -16.02
N SER A 159 8.08 -37.13 -17.25
CA SER A 159 6.84 -37.03 -18.00
C SER A 159 5.81 -38.04 -17.45
N GLU A 160 4.58 -37.98 -17.92
CA GLU A 160 3.53 -38.92 -17.50
C GLU A 160 3.88 -40.36 -17.92
N ASP A 161 4.39 -40.53 -19.13
CA ASP A 161 4.79 -41.86 -19.69
C ASP A 161 5.94 -42.43 -18.85
N GLU A 162 7.01 -41.67 -18.63
CA GLU A 162 8.15 -42.09 -17.79
C GLU A 162 7.73 -42.41 -16.35
N TYR A 163 6.77 -41.70 -15.78
CA TYR A 163 6.25 -41.99 -14.44
C TYR A 163 5.51 -43.33 -14.40
N LEU A 164 4.67 -43.62 -15.42
CA LEU A 164 3.96 -44.87 -15.52
C LEU A 164 4.92 -46.06 -15.76
N ASP A 165 5.95 -45.89 -16.57
CA ASP A 165 6.99 -46.90 -16.81
C ASP A 165 7.73 -47.22 -15.50
N VAL A 166 8.12 -46.23 -14.71
CA VAL A 166 8.76 -46.45 -13.40
C VAL A 166 7.83 -47.17 -12.44
N LEU A 167 6.54 -46.84 -12.40
CA LEU A 167 5.57 -47.55 -11.56
C LEU A 167 5.38 -49.02 -12.03
N ALA A 168 5.44 -49.29 -13.33
CA ALA A 168 5.35 -50.63 -13.87
C ALA A 168 6.57 -51.49 -13.48
N THR A 169 7.76 -50.88 -13.36
CA THR A 169 8.99 -51.57 -12.91
C THR A 169 9.02 -51.86 -11.40
N LEU A 170 8.15 -51.19 -10.61
CA LEU A 170 8.12 -51.29 -9.15
C LEU A 170 6.75 -51.80 -8.62
N PRO A 171 6.34 -53.06 -8.93
CA PRO A 171 5.00 -53.57 -8.60
C PRO A 171 4.69 -53.61 -7.09
N GLY A 172 5.70 -53.60 -6.20
CA GLY A 172 5.55 -53.59 -4.74
C GLY A 172 5.40 -52.21 -4.12
N ASN A 173 5.61 -51.14 -4.88
CA ASN A 173 5.65 -49.77 -4.36
C ASN A 173 4.32 -49.30 -3.69
N ALA A 174 3.18 -49.79 -4.21
CA ALA A 174 1.86 -49.42 -3.67
C ALA A 174 1.61 -49.93 -2.23
N ASN A 175 2.23 -51.03 -1.86
CA ASN A 175 2.04 -51.69 -0.58
C ASN A 175 2.94 -51.15 0.53
N LEU A 176 3.95 -50.35 0.19
CA LEU A 176 4.85 -49.72 1.15
C LEU A 176 4.16 -48.54 1.89
N PRO A 177 4.34 -48.38 3.22
CA PRO A 177 3.83 -47.26 3.94
C PRO A 177 4.45 -45.94 3.45
N ALA A 178 3.75 -44.82 3.62
CA ALA A 178 4.21 -43.52 3.13
C ALA A 178 5.53 -43.04 3.77
N SER A 179 5.86 -43.57 4.95
CA SER A 179 7.07 -43.21 5.71
C SER A 179 8.29 -44.08 5.38
N ASP A 180 8.16 -45.06 4.49
CA ASP A 180 9.24 -45.97 4.17
C ASP A 180 10.25 -45.29 3.22
N PRO A 181 11.56 -45.27 3.56
CA PRO A 181 12.58 -44.67 2.71
C PRO A 181 12.72 -45.33 1.35
N ASP A 182 12.35 -46.61 1.22
CA ASP A 182 12.45 -47.37 -0.02
C ASP A 182 11.26 -47.15 -0.97
N LYS A 183 10.23 -46.43 -0.52
CA LYS A 183 9.08 -46.09 -1.35
C LYS A 183 9.40 -45.03 -2.38
N PHE A 184 9.16 -45.33 -3.64
CA PHE A 184 9.21 -44.31 -4.68
C PHE A 184 8.01 -43.37 -4.59
N VAL A 185 8.28 -42.07 -4.45
CA VAL A 185 7.27 -41.01 -4.37
C VAL A 185 7.61 -39.92 -5.38
N ALA A 186 6.74 -39.71 -6.35
CA ALA A 186 6.77 -38.55 -7.24
C ALA A 186 5.42 -37.85 -7.20
N LYS A 187 5.45 -36.53 -7.15
CA LYS A 187 4.24 -35.68 -7.05
C LYS A 187 4.25 -34.60 -8.11
N MET A 188 3.09 -34.10 -8.46
CA MET A 188 2.90 -32.91 -9.31
C MET A 188 2.50 -31.69 -8.48
N GLY A 189 2.75 -30.50 -9.04
CA GLY A 189 2.28 -29.24 -8.47
C GLY A 189 3.04 -28.80 -7.23
N ALA A 190 2.40 -27.93 -6.46
CA ALA A 190 3.00 -27.37 -5.26
C ALA A 190 3.18 -28.38 -4.12
N GLU A 191 2.45 -29.50 -4.11
CA GLU A 191 2.59 -30.55 -3.09
C GLU A 191 3.99 -31.15 -3.06
N GLY A 192 4.54 -31.53 -4.23
CA GLY A 192 5.89 -32.08 -4.33
C GLY A 192 6.96 -31.06 -3.92
N ILE A 193 6.76 -29.80 -4.27
CA ILE A 193 7.67 -28.70 -3.89
C ILE A 193 7.60 -28.43 -2.38
N TYR A 194 6.41 -28.53 -1.77
CA TYR A 194 6.23 -28.37 -0.32
C TYR A 194 7.02 -29.40 0.47
N ASP A 195 6.92 -30.68 0.09
CA ASP A 195 7.65 -31.76 0.74
C ASP A 195 9.16 -31.54 0.63
N LEU A 196 9.65 -31.20 -0.57
CA LEU A 196 11.07 -30.93 -0.80
C LEU A 196 11.57 -29.73 0.01
N LEU A 197 10.78 -28.62 0.11
CA LEU A 197 11.16 -27.45 0.89
C LEU A 197 11.19 -27.72 2.40
N LYS A 198 10.32 -28.62 2.88
CA LYS A 198 10.26 -29.01 4.28
C LYS A 198 11.48 -29.84 4.71
N GLU A 199 12.04 -30.63 3.81
CA GLU A 199 13.22 -31.46 4.06
C GLU A 199 14.55 -30.69 3.98
N ILE A 200 14.57 -29.48 3.39
CA ILE A 200 15.80 -28.71 3.21
C ILE A 200 16.32 -28.19 4.55
N ASP A 201 17.53 -28.61 4.92
CA ASP A 201 18.34 -27.88 5.92
C ASP A 201 19.10 -26.74 5.26
N VAL A 202 18.66 -25.49 5.59
CA VAL A 202 19.20 -24.26 5.04
C VAL A 202 20.67 -24.05 5.43
N ASP A 203 21.07 -24.53 6.61
CA ASP A 203 22.43 -24.38 7.12
C ASP A 203 23.40 -25.33 6.38
N GLN A 204 22.99 -26.56 6.15
CA GLN A 204 23.75 -27.53 5.38
C GLN A 204 23.91 -27.07 3.93
N LEU A 205 22.79 -26.67 3.29
CA LEU A 205 22.82 -26.14 1.93
C LEU A 205 23.76 -24.92 1.78
N GLY A 206 23.80 -24.06 2.79
CA GLY A 206 24.72 -22.91 2.80
C GLY A 206 26.18 -23.30 2.86
N ARG A 207 26.53 -24.38 3.57
CA ARG A 207 27.90 -24.94 3.62
C ARG A 207 28.30 -25.55 2.28
N GLU A 208 27.47 -26.42 1.74
CA GLU A 208 27.70 -27.07 0.43
C GLU A 208 27.89 -26.05 -0.70
N LEU A 209 27.10 -24.99 -0.73
CA LEU A 209 27.24 -23.96 -1.75
C LEU A 209 28.54 -23.15 -1.62
N ARG A 210 29.06 -22.94 -0.40
CA ARG A 210 30.35 -22.27 -0.19
C ARG A 210 31.51 -23.17 -0.66
N GLU A 211 31.46 -24.46 -0.37
CA GLU A 211 32.44 -25.45 -0.83
C GLU A 211 32.45 -25.53 -2.36
N ARG A 212 31.28 -25.67 -2.99
CA ARG A 212 31.15 -25.67 -4.46
C ARG A 212 31.69 -24.38 -5.09
N MET A 213 31.50 -23.23 -4.45
CA MET A 213 32.01 -21.96 -4.95
C MET A 213 33.53 -21.90 -4.96
N GLN A 214 34.21 -22.58 -4.00
CA GLN A 214 35.68 -22.63 -3.94
C GLN A 214 36.26 -23.50 -5.06
N VAL A 215 35.62 -24.62 -5.37
CA VAL A 215 36.05 -25.59 -6.40
C VAL A 215 35.71 -25.14 -7.82
N GLU A 216 34.64 -24.38 -8.02
CA GLU A 216 34.20 -23.96 -9.36
C GLU A 216 35.20 -22.99 -10.01
N THR A 217 35.52 -23.23 -11.29
CA THR A 217 36.44 -22.40 -12.06
C THR A 217 35.78 -21.35 -12.94
N SER A 218 34.53 -21.64 -13.39
CA SER A 218 33.78 -20.75 -14.28
C SER A 218 33.24 -19.52 -13.55
N GLN A 219 33.56 -18.33 -14.00
CA GLN A 219 33.09 -17.04 -13.48
C GLN A 219 31.55 -16.93 -13.49
N GLN A 220 30.91 -17.40 -14.55
CA GLN A 220 29.45 -17.34 -14.69
C GLN A 220 28.75 -18.25 -13.68
N ARG A 221 29.23 -19.49 -13.51
CA ARG A 221 28.70 -20.43 -12.51
C ARG A 221 28.94 -19.91 -11.09
N LYS A 222 30.11 -19.31 -10.81
CA LYS A 222 30.36 -18.64 -9.51
C LYS A 222 29.33 -17.55 -9.24
N ALA A 223 29.03 -16.70 -10.21
CA ALA A 223 28.02 -15.64 -10.07
C ALA A 223 26.63 -16.20 -9.77
N ASP A 224 26.25 -17.32 -10.38
CA ASP A 224 24.95 -17.97 -10.13
C ASP A 224 24.91 -18.64 -8.74
N ILE A 225 26.01 -19.28 -8.32
CA ILE A 225 26.14 -19.80 -6.94
C ILE A 225 26.05 -18.67 -5.92
N LEU A 226 26.67 -17.51 -6.16
CA LEU A 226 26.57 -16.35 -5.27
C LEU A 226 25.15 -15.83 -5.15
N LYS A 227 24.40 -15.72 -6.26
CA LYS A 227 22.99 -15.32 -6.22
C LYS A 227 22.15 -16.32 -5.42
N ARG A 228 22.41 -17.61 -5.58
CA ARG A 228 21.77 -18.68 -4.82
C ARG A 228 22.11 -18.61 -3.34
N LEU A 229 23.38 -18.44 -3.01
CA LEU A 229 23.89 -18.30 -1.65
C LEU A 229 23.27 -17.08 -0.93
N GLN A 230 23.05 -15.98 -1.64
CA GLN A 230 22.39 -14.80 -1.09
C GLN A 230 20.97 -15.10 -0.61
N VAL A 231 20.20 -15.87 -1.38
CA VAL A 231 18.84 -16.29 -0.97
C VAL A 231 18.90 -17.22 0.24
N VAL A 232 19.80 -18.20 0.24
CA VAL A 232 20.03 -19.12 1.37
C VAL A 232 20.40 -18.34 2.64
N LYS A 233 21.31 -17.36 2.52
CA LYS A 233 21.72 -16.49 3.62
C LYS A 233 20.55 -15.72 4.23
N TRP A 234 19.60 -15.22 3.42
CA TRP A 234 18.41 -14.55 3.95
C TRP A 234 17.55 -15.48 4.82
N PHE A 235 17.41 -16.75 4.45
CA PHE A 235 16.71 -17.73 5.28
C PHE A 235 17.49 -18.13 6.52
N GLN A 236 18.84 -18.19 6.45
CA GLN A 236 19.70 -18.41 7.62
C GLN A 236 19.58 -17.27 8.63
N GLU A 237 19.65 -16.00 8.19
CA GLU A 237 19.54 -14.82 9.04
C GLU A 237 18.14 -14.67 9.67
N SER A 238 17.12 -15.16 9.00
CA SER A 238 15.72 -15.13 9.47
C SER A 238 15.26 -16.47 10.08
N LYS A 239 16.18 -17.35 10.43
CA LYS A 239 15.86 -18.67 11.04
C LYS A 239 14.99 -18.49 12.29
N GLY A 240 13.89 -19.24 12.36
CA GLY A 240 12.88 -19.12 13.42
C GLY A 240 11.75 -18.11 13.13
N ILE A 241 11.97 -17.13 12.23
CA ILE A 241 10.93 -16.19 11.80
C ILE A 241 10.33 -16.63 10.47
N ASN A 242 11.16 -17.08 9.52
CA ASN A 242 10.74 -17.51 8.19
C ASN A 242 11.14 -18.96 7.95
N ARG A 243 10.20 -19.76 7.42
CA ARG A 243 10.47 -21.12 6.95
C ARG A 243 10.28 -21.21 5.44
N PRO A 244 11.13 -21.97 4.72
CA PRO A 244 11.02 -22.13 3.28
C PRO A 244 9.67 -22.67 2.80
N GLU A 245 9.06 -23.58 3.56
CA GLU A 245 7.76 -24.18 3.26
C GLU A 245 6.61 -23.18 3.20
N TRP A 246 6.71 -22.04 3.90
CA TRP A 246 5.67 -21.00 3.89
C TRP A 246 5.59 -20.22 2.57
N MET A 247 6.47 -20.48 1.61
CA MET A 247 6.31 -19.99 0.24
C MET A 247 5.21 -20.74 -0.54
N ILE A 248 4.75 -21.86 0.01
CA ILE A 248 3.60 -22.63 -0.47
C ILE A 248 2.43 -22.35 0.48
N MET A 249 1.26 -22.09 -0.06
CA MET A 249 0.09 -21.64 0.69
C MET A 249 -0.99 -22.72 0.75
N ASP A 250 -1.44 -23.03 1.96
CA ASP A 250 -2.63 -23.87 2.22
C ASP A 250 -3.85 -23.00 2.56
N VAL A 251 -3.61 -21.79 3.03
CA VAL A 251 -4.65 -20.84 3.43
C VAL A 251 -4.40 -19.48 2.79
N ILE A 252 -5.43 -18.91 2.16
CA ILE A 252 -5.38 -17.59 1.55
C ILE A 252 -6.08 -16.59 2.48
N PRO A 253 -5.43 -15.47 2.85
CA PRO A 253 -6.08 -14.41 3.59
C PRO A 253 -7.06 -13.62 2.71
N VAL A 254 -8.24 -13.33 3.25
CA VAL A 254 -9.24 -12.48 2.60
C VAL A 254 -9.22 -11.11 3.26
N ILE A 255 -8.89 -10.08 2.49
CA ILE A 255 -8.81 -8.71 3.01
C ILE A 255 -10.19 -8.18 3.43
N PRO A 256 -10.26 -7.22 4.37
CA PRO A 256 -11.51 -6.64 4.84
C PRO A 256 -12.39 -6.09 3.71
N PRO A 257 -13.72 -6.19 3.82
CA PRO A 257 -14.67 -5.75 2.78
C PRO A 257 -14.55 -4.27 2.41
N ASP A 258 -14.26 -3.40 3.36
CA ASP A 258 -14.14 -1.95 3.13
C ASP A 258 -12.90 -1.58 2.30
N LEU A 259 -11.90 -2.47 2.19
CA LEU A 259 -10.75 -2.31 1.30
C LEU A 259 -11.03 -2.78 -0.14
N ARG A 260 -12.15 -3.50 -0.36
CA ARG A 260 -12.63 -3.98 -1.66
C ARG A 260 -14.14 -3.70 -1.82
N PRO A 261 -14.56 -2.44 -1.76
CA PRO A 261 -15.97 -2.07 -1.61
C PRO A 261 -16.82 -2.52 -2.80
N LEU A 262 -18.10 -2.74 -2.49
CA LEU A 262 -19.19 -2.95 -3.42
C LEU A 262 -20.17 -1.80 -3.24
N VAL A 263 -20.30 -0.94 -4.23
CA VAL A 263 -21.10 0.28 -4.17
C VAL A 263 -22.29 0.15 -5.11
N PRO A 264 -23.54 0.28 -4.61
CA PRO A 264 -24.70 0.32 -5.48
C PRO A 264 -24.70 1.62 -6.30
N LEU A 265 -24.99 1.50 -7.58
CA LEU A 265 -25.18 2.60 -8.51
C LEU A 265 -26.70 2.72 -8.83
N ASP A 266 -27.08 3.88 -9.37
CA ASP A 266 -28.43 4.09 -9.85
C ASP A 266 -28.77 3.07 -10.96
N GLY A 267 -30.02 2.57 -10.94
CA GLY A 267 -30.44 1.52 -11.87
C GLY A 267 -30.13 0.08 -11.45
N GLY A 268 -29.87 -0.18 -10.15
CA GLY A 268 -29.71 -1.53 -9.60
C GLY A 268 -28.39 -2.23 -9.95
N ARG A 269 -27.44 -1.51 -10.55
CA ARG A 269 -26.08 -2.02 -10.84
C ARG A 269 -25.16 -1.79 -9.66
N PHE A 270 -24.10 -2.59 -9.59
CA PHE A 270 -23.06 -2.44 -8.58
C PHE A 270 -21.71 -2.11 -9.22
N ALA A 271 -21.01 -1.13 -8.68
CA ALA A 271 -19.59 -0.95 -8.92
C ALA A 271 -18.84 -1.80 -7.90
N THR A 272 -18.01 -2.70 -8.38
CA THR A 272 -17.21 -3.61 -7.53
C THR A 272 -15.72 -3.45 -7.77
N SER A 273 -14.93 -3.71 -6.74
CA SER A 273 -13.49 -3.83 -6.89
C SER A 273 -13.14 -5.10 -7.66
N ASP A 274 -12.14 -5.03 -8.55
CA ASP A 274 -11.63 -6.17 -9.31
C ASP A 274 -11.20 -7.34 -8.41
N LEU A 275 -10.78 -7.07 -7.17
CA LEU A 275 -10.41 -8.07 -6.19
C LEU A 275 -11.56 -9.01 -5.82
N ASN A 276 -12.79 -8.53 -5.80
CA ASN A 276 -13.94 -9.39 -5.52
C ASN A 276 -14.14 -10.46 -6.58
N ASP A 277 -13.93 -10.13 -7.86
CA ASP A 277 -14.02 -11.10 -8.96
C ASP A 277 -12.88 -12.12 -8.92
N LEU A 278 -11.69 -11.68 -8.55
CA LEU A 278 -10.53 -12.57 -8.37
C LEU A 278 -10.75 -13.54 -7.21
N TYR A 279 -11.23 -13.07 -6.06
CA TYR A 279 -11.59 -13.95 -4.93
C TYR A 279 -12.73 -14.93 -5.30
N ARG A 280 -13.76 -14.46 -6.01
CA ARG A 280 -14.84 -15.34 -6.48
C ARG A 280 -14.30 -16.48 -7.35
N ARG A 281 -13.39 -16.21 -8.27
CA ARG A 281 -12.76 -17.23 -9.13
C ARG A 281 -12.02 -18.28 -8.30
N VAL A 282 -11.24 -17.84 -7.29
CA VAL A 282 -10.54 -18.76 -6.39
C VAL A 282 -11.53 -19.66 -5.65
N ILE A 283 -12.58 -19.09 -5.04
CA ILE A 283 -13.58 -19.86 -4.28
C ILE A 283 -14.33 -20.85 -5.17
N ILE A 284 -14.75 -20.43 -6.36
CA ILE A 284 -15.47 -21.29 -7.32
C ILE A 284 -14.59 -22.48 -7.72
N ARG A 285 -13.30 -22.24 -8.07
CA ARG A 285 -12.36 -23.30 -8.44
C ARG A 285 -12.07 -24.24 -7.28
N ASN A 286 -11.85 -23.71 -6.09
CA ASN A 286 -11.62 -24.50 -4.89
C ASN A 286 -12.83 -25.40 -4.54
N ASN A 287 -14.04 -24.85 -4.57
CA ASN A 287 -15.27 -25.61 -4.29
C ASN A 287 -15.53 -26.68 -5.36
N ARG A 288 -15.26 -26.38 -6.64
CA ARG A 288 -15.36 -27.35 -7.73
C ARG A 288 -14.36 -28.48 -7.54
N LEU A 289 -13.10 -28.17 -7.25
CA LEU A 289 -12.06 -29.17 -6.99
C LEU A 289 -12.45 -30.07 -5.80
N LYS A 290 -12.96 -29.50 -4.70
CA LYS A 290 -13.42 -30.27 -3.54
C LYS A 290 -14.49 -31.29 -3.93
N ARG A 291 -15.50 -30.88 -4.70
CA ARG A 291 -16.54 -31.78 -5.19
C ARG A 291 -15.99 -32.89 -6.09
N LEU A 292 -15.05 -32.55 -6.98
CA LEU A 292 -14.44 -33.55 -7.88
C LEU A 292 -13.62 -34.59 -7.12
N ILE A 293 -12.95 -34.21 -6.03
CA ILE A 293 -12.25 -35.14 -5.15
C ILE A 293 -13.24 -36.03 -4.40
N GLU A 294 -14.35 -35.47 -3.89
CA GLU A 294 -15.43 -36.23 -3.19
C GLU A 294 -16.06 -37.30 -4.11
N ILE A 295 -16.22 -37.00 -5.39
CA ILE A 295 -16.79 -37.91 -6.40
C ILE A 295 -15.73 -38.90 -6.95
N LYS A 296 -14.46 -38.76 -6.55
CA LYS A 296 -13.32 -39.55 -7.08
C LYS A 296 -13.22 -39.46 -8.63
N ALA A 297 -13.28 -38.23 -9.15
CA ALA A 297 -13.16 -37.99 -10.58
C ALA A 297 -11.82 -38.49 -11.16
N PRO A 298 -11.72 -38.78 -12.48
CA PRO A 298 -10.48 -39.16 -13.12
C PRO A 298 -9.34 -38.19 -12.90
N GLU A 299 -8.11 -38.70 -12.75
CA GLU A 299 -6.93 -37.91 -12.40
C GLU A 299 -6.64 -36.78 -13.40
N VAL A 300 -6.89 -37.00 -14.67
CA VAL A 300 -6.72 -35.99 -15.74
C VAL A 300 -7.60 -34.74 -15.47
N ILE A 301 -8.84 -34.94 -15.01
CA ILE A 301 -9.76 -33.86 -14.69
C ILE A 301 -9.29 -33.15 -13.42
N LEU A 302 -8.90 -33.92 -12.39
CA LEU A 302 -8.38 -33.38 -11.13
C LEU A 302 -7.13 -32.53 -11.36
N ARG A 303 -6.20 -33.00 -12.17
CA ARG A 303 -4.96 -32.30 -12.54
C ARG A 303 -5.25 -30.96 -13.22
N ASN A 304 -6.19 -30.95 -14.17
CA ASN A 304 -6.57 -29.72 -14.86
C ASN A 304 -7.23 -28.70 -13.90
N GLU A 305 -8.12 -29.15 -13.00
CA GLU A 305 -8.73 -28.25 -12.01
C GLU A 305 -7.72 -27.75 -10.97
N LYS A 306 -6.77 -28.58 -10.53
CA LYS A 306 -5.66 -28.16 -9.68
C LYS A 306 -4.81 -27.08 -10.36
N ARG A 307 -4.49 -27.24 -11.66
CA ARG A 307 -3.80 -26.22 -12.46
C ARG A 307 -4.60 -24.93 -12.55
N MET A 308 -5.91 -25.01 -12.81
CA MET A 308 -6.78 -23.84 -12.88
C MET A 308 -6.92 -23.12 -11.52
N LEU A 309 -6.86 -23.85 -10.41
CA LEU A 309 -6.84 -23.27 -9.07
C LEU A 309 -5.52 -22.51 -8.84
N GLN A 310 -4.36 -23.09 -9.19
CA GLN A 310 -3.07 -22.42 -9.15
C GLN A 310 -3.10 -21.12 -9.97
N GLU A 311 -3.63 -21.16 -11.17
CA GLU A 311 -3.76 -19.98 -12.03
C GLU A 311 -4.71 -18.91 -11.48
N ALA A 312 -5.79 -19.29 -10.82
CA ALA A 312 -6.71 -18.37 -10.18
C ALA A 312 -6.05 -17.64 -8.99
N VAL A 313 -5.28 -18.37 -8.19
CA VAL A 313 -4.51 -17.79 -7.08
C VAL A 313 -3.40 -16.88 -7.59
N ASP A 314 -2.69 -17.27 -8.65
CA ASP A 314 -1.67 -16.44 -9.29
C ASP A 314 -2.26 -15.09 -9.76
N SER A 315 -3.46 -15.13 -10.35
CA SER A 315 -4.15 -13.91 -10.80
C SER A 315 -4.55 -13.00 -9.64
N LEU A 316 -4.92 -13.56 -8.49
CA LEU A 316 -5.28 -12.79 -7.31
C LEU A 316 -4.06 -12.03 -6.76
N PHE A 317 -2.91 -12.69 -6.67
CA PHE A 317 -1.70 -12.08 -6.12
C PHE A 317 -0.97 -11.17 -7.13
N ASP A 318 -0.75 -11.61 -8.36
CA ASP A 318 -0.07 -10.82 -9.40
C ASP A 318 -0.51 -11.21 -10.82
N ASN A 319 -1.55 -10.53 -11.31
CA ASN A 319 -2.09 -10.77 -12.64
C ASN A 319 -1.13 -10.36 -13.78
N SER A 320 -0.20 -9.45 -13.51
CA SER A 320 0.74 -8.94 -14.51
C SER A 320 1.85 -9.93 -14.89
N LYS A 321 2.16 -10.92 -14.01
CA LYS A 321 3.20 -11.92 -14.24
C LYS A 321 2.73 -13.15 -15.01
N LYS A 322 1.45 -13.25 -15.31
CA LYS A 322 0.90 -14.33 -16.13
C LYS A 322 1.13 -14.07 -17.62
N SER A 323 1.33 -15.11 -18.39
CA SER A 323 1.40 -15.06 -19.85
C SER A 323 0.07 -14.56 -20.46
N SER A 324 -1.06 -14.98 -19.85
CA SER A 324 -2.41 -14.56 -20.21
C SER A 324 -3.07 -13.94 -18.98
N ALA A 325 -3.03 -12.60 -18.87
CA ALA A 325 -3.68 -11.89 -17.79
C ALA A 325 -5.20 -12.06 -17.83
N VAL A 326 -5.81 -12.23 -16.66
CA VAL A 326 -7.26 -12.29 -16.54
C VAL A 326 -7.84 -10.90 -16.81
N LYS A 327 -8.84 -10.84 -17.71
CA LYS A 327 -9.48 -9.61 -18.16
C LYS A 327 -10.95 -9.58 -17.74
N SER A 328 -11.49 -8.36 -17.65
CA SER A 328 -12.92 -8.10 -17.51
C SER A 328 -13.64 -8.30 -18.86
N GLU A 329 -14.96 -8.25 -18.84
CA GLU A 329 -15.79 -8.29 -20.06
C GLU A 329 -15.42 -7.17 -21.05
N SER A 330 -14.96 -6.02 -20.56
CA SER A 330 -14.47 -4.89 -21.36
C SER A 330 -13.01 -5.05 -21.85
N ASN A 331 -12.44 -6.26 -21.81
CA ASN A 331 -11.07 -6.58 -22.23
C ASN A 331 -9.95 -5.88 -21.44
N ARG A 332 -10.27 -5.23 -20.30
CA ARG A 332 -9.31 -4.60 -19.38
C ARG A 332 -8.76 -5.65 -18.42
N ALA A 333 -7.44 -5.68 -18.21
CA ALA A 333 -6.82 -6.54 -17.20
C ALA A 333 -7.34 -6.20 -15.78
N LEU A 334 -7.71 -7.21 -15.00
CA LEU A 334 -8.15 -7.03 -13.63
C LEU A 334 -6.96 -6.66 -12.72
N LYS A 335 -7.20 -5.71 -11.83
CA LYS A 335 -6.19 -5.20 -10.88
C LYS A 335 -6.02 -6.18 -9.72
N SER A 336 -4.84 -6.77 -9.60
CA SER A 336 -4.48 -7.73 -8.55
C SER A 336 -4.06 -7.05 -7.23
N LEU A 337 -3.83 -7.85 -6.17
CA LEU A 337 -3.30 -7.36 -4.90
C LEU A 337 -1.94 -6.67 -5.08
N SER A 338 -1.05 -7.25 -5.88
CA SER A 338 0.25 -6.67 -6.21
C SER A 338 0.13 -5.31 -6.90
N ASP A 339 -0.81 -5.18 -7.84
CA ASP A 339 -1.06 -3.93 -8.57
C ASP A 339 -1.64 -2.82 -7.67
N SER A 340 -2.29 -3.20 -6.57
CA SER A 340 -2.74 -2.24 -5.56
C SER A 340 -1.59 -1.59 -4.77
N LEU A 341 -0.42 -2.23 -4.76
CA LEU A 341 0.79 -1.77 -4.05
C LEU A 341 1.80 -1.12 -5.00
N LYS A 342 1.94 -1.65 -6.24
CA LYS A 342 2.91 -1.24 -7.25
C LYS A 342 2.52 0.05 -7.99
N GLY A 343 3.52 0.67 -8.63
CA GLY A 343 3.33 1.72 -9.61
C GLY A 343 2.91 3.07 -9.04
N LYS A 344 2.60 4.03 -9.94
CA LYS A 344 2.26 5.42 -9.60
C LYS A 344 0.94 5.54 -8.81
N GLN A 345 -0.02 4.66 -9.10
CA GLN A 345 -1.33 4.62 -8.44
C GLN A 345 -1.39 3.57 -7.32
N GLY A 346 -0.27 2.95 -6.98
CA GLY A 346 -0.18 2.00 -5.89
C GLY A 346 -0.15 2.67 -4.53
N ARG A 347 -0.41 1.87 -3.48
CA ARG A 347 -0.50 2.35 -2.10
C ARG A 347 0.78 3.07 -1.64
N PHE A 348 1.94 2.57 -1.99
CA PHE A 348 3.21 3.16 -1.60
C PHE A 348 3.39 4.58 -2.16
N ARG A 349 3.26 4.76 -3.48
CA ARG A 349 3.53 6.05 -4.12
C ARG A 349 2.38 7.05 -3.97
N GLN A 350 1.12 6.60 -3.94
CA GLN A 350 -0.05 7.47 -3.92
C GLN A 350 -0.50 7.87 -2.52
N ASN A 351 -0.36 6.97 -1.51
CA ASN A 351 -0.96 7.17 -0.20
C ASN A 351 0.04 7.17 0.97
N LEU A 352 1.23 6.58 0.81
CA LEU A 352 2.22 6.48 1.90
C LEU A 352 3.37 7.47 1.74
N LEU A 353 3.98 7.57 0.56
CA LEU A 353 5.05 8.56 0.30
C LEU A 353 4.51 9.98 0.20
N GLY A 354 3.24 10.15 -0.13
CA GLY A 354 2.55 11.44 -0.14
C GLY A 354 1.08 11.24 0.12
N LYS A 355 0.46 12.19 0.82
CA LYS A 355 -0.96 12.16 1.16
C LYS A 355 -1.60 13.48 0.78
N ARG A 356 -2.92 13.48 0.51
CA ARG A 356 -3.70 14.71 0.48
C ARG A 356 -3.79 15.26 1.89
N VAL A 357 -3.61 16.56 2.02
CA VAL A 357 -3.62 17.25 3.32
C VAL A 357 -4.76 18.25 3.39
N ASP A 358 -5.33 18.39 4.59
CA ASP A 358 -6.32 19.41 4.91
C ASP A 358 -5.65 20.79 5.07
N TYR A 359 -6.44 21.82 5.25
CA TYR A 359 -5.99 23.23 5.38
C TYR A 359 -5.16 23.67 4.17
N SER A 360 -5.63 23.33 3.00
CA SER A 360 -5.04 23.66 1.71
C SER A 360 -6.06 24.36 0.82
N ALA A 361 -5.59 25.31 0.03
CA ALA A 361 -6.41 25.98 -0.97
C ALA A 361 -5.61 26.15 -2.27
N ARG A 362 -6.29 26.51 -3.34
CA ARG A 362 -5.68 26.77 -4.64
C ARG A 362 -6.35 27.93 -5.33
N SER A 363 -5.58 28.84 -5.89
CA SER A 363 -6.09 29.96 -6.69
C SER A 363 -5.07 30.41 -7.75
N VAL A 364 -5.56 31.22 -8.67
CA VAL A 364 -4.73 31.89 -9.67
C VAL A 364 -3.81 32.91 -8.99
N ILE A 365 -2.63 33.11 -9.53
CA ILE A 365 -1.67 34.09 -9.05
C ILE A 365 -1.70 35.37 -9.90
N VAL A 366 -1.50 36.51 -9.24
CA VAL A 366 -1.36 37.83 -9.87
C VAL A 366 -0.15 38.55 -9.28
N VAL A 367 0.37 39.50 -10.02
CA VAL A 367 1.51 40.30 -9.56
C VAL A 367 1.13 41.18 -8.35
N GLY A 368 1.99 41.19 -7.35
CA GLY A 368 1.87 42.08 -6.19
C GLY A 368 3.16 42.90 -5.99
N PRO A 369 3.39 43.99 -6.74
CA PRO A 369 4.65 44.74 -6.68
C PRO A 369 4.84 45.52 -5.40
N GLU A 370 3.77 45.74 -4.63
CA GLU A 370 3.77 46.46 -3.34
C GLU A 370 4.14 45.60 -2.15
N LEU A 371 4.12 44.26 -2.34
CA LEU A 371 4.45 43.28 -1.30
C LEU A 371 5.96 43.29 -1.03
N ASN A 372 6.32 43.07 0.25
CA ASN A 372 7.70 42.74 0.57
C ASN A 372 8.06 41.33 0.06
N MET A 373 9.34 41.02 -0.11
CA MET A 373 9.81 39.75 -0.63
C MET A 373 9.37 38.52 0.18
N HIS A 374 9.09 38.70 1.46
CA HIS A 374 8.61 37.66 2.37
C HIS A 374 7.09 37.65 2.55
N GLU A 375 6.37 38.52 1.89
CA GLU A 375 4.92 38.63 1.99
C GLU A 375 4.22 38.06 0.77
N CYS A 376 2.99 37.58 0.97
CA CYS A 376 2.06 37.20 -0.09
C CYS A 376 0.67 37.79 0.19
N GLY A 377 -0.05 38.16 -0.85
CA GLY A 377 -1.44 38.59 -0.74
C GLY A 377 -2.37 37.38 -0.75
N LEU A 378 -3.14 37.16 0.30
CA LEU A 378 -4.09 36.06 0.42
C LEU A 378 -5.52 36.60 0.40
N PRO A 379 -6.42 36.10 -0.49
CA PRO A 379 -7.83 36.49 -0.51
C PRO A 379 -8.52 36.29 0.84
N LYS A 380 -9.29 37.29 1.32
CA LYS A 380 -10.00 37.25 2.60
C LYS A 380 -10.81 35.98 2.81
N PHE A 381 -11.57 35.56 1.81
CA PHE A 381 -12.45 34.40 1.90
C PHE A 381 -11.66 33.09 2.01
N MET A 382 -10.54 32.99 1.32
CA MET A 382 -9.64 31.85 1.40
C MET A 382 -8.96 31.81 2.78
N ALA A 383 -8.49 32.95 3.26
CA ALA A 383 -7.87 33.05 4.57
C ALA A 383 -8.86 32.65 5.69
N ALA A 384 -10.11 33.11 5.64
CA ALA A 384 -11.14 32.77 6.64
C ALA A 384 -11.40 31.25 6.72
N GLU A 385 -11.38 30.54 5.59
CA GLU A 385 -11.59 29.08 5.59
C GLU A 385 -10.34 28.33 6.05
N LEU A 386 -9.14 28.74 5.64
CA LEU A 386 -7.87 28.13 6.07
C LEU A 386 -7.65 28.28 7.58
N TYR A 387 -7.84 29.48 8.12
CA TYR A 387 -7.62 29.80 9.53
C TYR A 387 -8.84 29.53 10.43
N LYS A 388 -9.89 28.89 9.91
CA LYS A 388 -11.15 28.62 10.63
C LYS A 388 -10.99 28.08 12.05
N PRO A 389 -10.15 27.07 12.34
CA PRO A 389 -9.98 26.56 13.71
C PRO A 389 -9.37 27.60 14.65
N PHE A 390 -8.46 28.42 14.17
CA PHE A 390 -7.82 29.47 14.96
C PHE A 390 -8.80 30.63 15.28
N ILE A 391 -9.63 31.00 14.30
CA ILE A 391 -10.69 32.01 14.49
C ILE A 391 -11.71 31.49 15.52
N ILE A 392 -12.17 30.24 15.40
CA ILE A 392 -13.11 29.63 16.36
C ILE A 392 -12.52 29.65 17.78
N ARG A 393 -11.24 29.31 17.94
CA ARG A 393 -10.56 29.36 19.22
C ARG A 393 -10.55 30.77 19.78
N LYS A 394 -10.18 31.78 18.99
CA LYS A 394 -10.12 33.18 19.41
C LYS A 394 -11.50 33.76 19.74
N LEU A 395 -12.56 33.37 19.01
CA LEU A 395 -13.94 33.78 19.35
C LEU A 395 -14.38 33.26 20.72
N ILE A 396 -13.98 32.04 21.08
CA ILE A 396 -14.29 31.46 22.40
C ILE A 396 -13.43 32.10 23.48
N GLU A 397 -12.12 32.29 23.26
CA GLU A 397 -11.18 32.94 24.19
C GLU A 397 -11.60 34.36 24.52
N ARG A 398 -12.12 35.13 23.55
CA ARG A 398 -12.63 36.50 23.75
C ARG A 398 -14.04 36.53 24.37
N GLY A 399 -14.66 35.39 24.63
CA GLY A 399 -16.00 35.32 25.22
C GLY A 399 -17.16 35.75 24.31
N ILE A 400 -16.90 36.02 23.02
CA ILE A 400 -17.93 36.41 22.03
C ILE A 400 -18.95 35.27 21.84
N VAL A 401 -18.48 34.02 21.94
CA VAL A 401 -19.32 32.83 21.82
C VAL A 401 -18.97 31.80 22.88
N LYS A 402 -20.01 31.13 23.41
CA LYS A 402 -19.86 30.10 24.45
C LYS A 402 -19.63 28.69 23.89
N THR A 403 -20.03 28.43 22.65
CA THR A 403 -19.99 27.08 22.08
C THR A 403 -19.33 27.06 20.71
N VAL A 404 -18.61 25.95 20.39
CA VAL A 404 -18.00 25.71 19.08
C VAL A 404 -19.02 25.74 17.94
N LYS A 405 -20.25 25.26 18.21
CA LYS A 405 -21.33 25.23 17.21
C LYS A 405 -21.77 26.64 16.81
N SER A 406 -21.86 27.54 17.78
CA SER A 406 -22.19 28.96 17.52
C SER A 406 -21.05 29.69 16.83
N ALA A 407 -19.79 29.43 17.25
CA ALA A 407 -18.61 30.02 16.61
C ALA A 407 -18.54 29.61 15.12
N LYS A 408 -18.76 28.32 14.83
CA LYS A 408 -18.79 27.83 13.44
C LYS A 408 -19.85 28.55 12.60
N LYS A 409 -21.05 28.77 13.14
CA LYS A 409 -22.13 29.50 12.43
C LYS A 409 -21.73 30.94 12.11
N ILE A 410 -21.04 31.64 13.03
CA ILE A 410 -20.55 33.01 12.81
C ILE A 410 -19.52 33.00 11.67
N VAL A 411 -18.55 32.09 11.70
CA VAL A 411 -17.52 31.99 10.64
C VAL A 411 -18.15 31.66 9.28
N ASP A 412 -19.15 30.77 9.24
CA ASP A 412 -19.84 30.41 8.00
C ASP A 412 -20.67 31.60 7.45
N ARG A 413 -21.19 32.49 8.31
CA ARG A 413 -21.91 33.72 7.93
C ARG A 413 -20.98 34.86 7.51
N LYS A 414 -19.67 34.76 7.83
CA LYS A 414 -18.66 35.78 7.51
C LYS A 414 -18.99 37.16 8.16
N ASP A 415 -19.37 37.13 9.43
CA ASP A 415 -19.66 38.36 10.17
C ASP A 415 -18.44 39.32 10.22
N PRO A 416 -18.64 40.65 10.23
CA PRO A 416 -17.53 41.61 10.20
C PRO A 416 -16.47 41.42 11.30
N VAL A 417 -16.88 40.99 12.48
CA VAL A 417 -16.00 40.72 13.64
C VAL A 417 -14.88 39.70 13.32
N ILE A 418 -15.09 38.84 12.31
CA ILE A 418 -14.11 37.84 11.95
C ILE A 418 -12.85 38.45 11.33
N TRP A 419 -12.98 39.52 10.58
CA TRP A 419 -11.88 40.13 9.85
C TRP A 419 -10.79 40.66 10.74
N ASP A 420 -11.15 41.34 11.85
CA ASP A 420 -10.21 41.83 12.84
C ASP A 420 -9.49 40.71 13.58
N ILE A 421 -10.23 39.62 13.86
CA ILE A 421 -9.64 38.43 14.48
C ILE A 421 -8.70 37.72 13.50
N LEU A 422 -9.10 37.59 12.26
CA LEU A 422 -8.31 36.96 11.21
C LEU A 422 -7.00 37.71 10.98
N GLU A 423 -7.02 39.03 10.88
CA GLU A 423 -5.82 39.84 10.72
C GLU A 423 -4.83 39.62 11.89
N ASN A 424 -5.32 39.59 13.10
CA ASN A 424 -4.49 39.34 14.27
C ASN A 424 -3.92 37.90 14.30
N VAL A 425 -4.69 36.91 13.86
CA VAL A 425 -4.24 35.50 13.77
C VAL A 425 -3.21 35.32 12.67
N MET A 426 -3.34 36.02 11.57
CA MET A 426 -2.41 35.93 10.43
C MET A 426 -1.04 36.56 10.75
N LYS A 427 -0.96 37.54 11.64
CA LYS A 427 0.31 38.16 12.07
C LYS A 427 1.20 37.12 12.75
N GLY A 428 2.37 36.83 12.13
CA GLY A 428 3.31 35.83 12.66
C GLY A 428 2.96 34.38 12.35
N HIS A 429 1.90 34.10 11.58
CA HIS A 429 1.53 32.74 11.16
C HIS A 429 1.71 32.60 9.62
N PRO A 430 2.86 32.10 9.16
CA PRO A 430 3.17 31.99 7.74
C PRO A 430 2.30 30.95 7.03
N VAL A 431 2.19 31.10 5.71
CA VAL A 431 1.62 30.09 4.82
C VAL A 431 2.69 29.56 3.86
N LEU A 432 2.54 28.33 3.42
CA LEU A 432 3.40 27.72 2.40
C LEU A 432 2.74 27.87 1.04
N LEU A 433 3.45 28.42 0.07
CA LEU A 433 3.04 28.46 -1.32
C LEU A 433 3.79 27.41 -2.13
N ASN A 434 3.07 26.71 -2.99
CA ASN A 434 3.62 25.71 -3.88
C ASN A 434 3.06 25.85 -5.29
N ARG A 435 3.92 25.74 -6.30
CA ARG A 435 3.52 25.59 -7.70
C ARG A 435 3.91 24.22 -8.23
N ALA A 436 2.96 23.49 -8.81
CA ALA A 436 3.23 22.26 -9.54
C ALA A 436 3.64 22.57 -11.01
N PRO A 437 4.67 21.87 -11.57
CA PRO A 437 5.47 20.81 -10.94
C PRO A 437 6.55 21.36 -9.99
N THR A 438 6.73 20.72 -8.83
CA THR A 438 7.79 21.08 -7.87
C THR A 438 9.11 20.45 -8.32
N LEU A 439 9.93 21.20 -9.06
CA LEU A 439 11.17 20.69 -9.64
C LEU A 439 12.35 20.68 -8.67
N HIS A 440 12.35 21.58 -7.70
CA HIS A 440 13.42 21.74 -6.71
C HIS A 440 12.87 22.28 -5.38
N ARG A 441 13.70 22.33 -4.34
CA ARG A 441 13.29 22.71 -2.99
C ARG A 441 12.68 24.11 -2.88
N LEU A 442 13.05 25.04 -3.75
CA LEU A 442 12.49 26.42 -3.78
C LEU A 442 11.10 26.49 -4.43
N GLY A 443 10.57 25.39 -4.97
CA GLY A 443 9.19 25.28 -5.44
C GLY A 443 8.15 25.25 -4.31
N ILE A 444 8.61 25.18 -3.04
CA ILE A 444 7.80 25.36 -1.83
C ILE A 444 8.51 26.37 -0.95
N GLN A 445 7.87 27.49 -0.66
CA GLN A 445 8.41 28.54 0.19
C GLN A 445 7.34 29.07 1.15
N ALA A 446 7.78 29.53 2.31
CA ALA A 446 6.92 30.20 3.29
C ALA A 446 6.83 31.70 3.01
N PHE A 447 5.65 32.24 3.18
CA PHE A 447 5.38 33.68 3.09
C PHE A 447 4.51 34.13 4.25
N GLN A 448 4.71 35.38 4.69
CA GLN A 448 3.81 36.03 5.64
C GLN A 448 2.57 36.50 4.88
N PRO A 449 1.37 35.98 5.19
CA PRO A 449 0.17 36.37 4.47
C PRO A 449 -0.28 37.78 4.85
N ARG A 450 -0.76 38.52 3.86
CA ARG A 450 -1.44 39.82 4.01
C ARG A 450 -2.83 39.70 3.39
N MET A 451 -3.86 40.15 4.08
CA MET A 451 -5.22 40.10 3.53
C MET A 451 -5.38 41.06 2.37
N ILE A 452 -5.98 40.55 1.31
CA ILE A 452 -6.32 41.33 0.11
C ILE A 452 -7.77 41.07 -0.28
N GLU A 453 -8.35 42.05 -0.99
CA GLU A 453 -9.61 41.88 -1.68
C GLU A 453 -9.42 41.09 -2.95
N GLY A 454 -10.48 40.43 -3.44
CA GLY A 454 -10.44 39.65 -4.68
C GLY A 454 -10.41 38.15 -4.44
N LYS A 455 -10.06 37.40 -5.50
CA LYS A 455 -10.03 35.91 -5.50
C LYS A 455 -8.65 35.33 -5.86
N ALA A 456 -7.74 36.15 -6.36
CA ALA A 456 -6.41 35.75 -6.79
C ALA A 456 -5.37 35.98 -5.69
N ILE A 457 -4.34 35.14 -5.65
CA ILE A 457 -3.21 35.26 -4.73
C ILE A 457 -2.23 36.27 -5.33
N GLN A 458 -1.78 37.25 -4.55
CA GLN A 458 -0.73 38.16 -4.98
C GLN A 458 0.64 37.61 -4.59
N LEU A 459 1.56 37.61 -5.55
CA LEU A 459 2.93 37.13 -5.38
C LEU A 459 3.92 38.23 -5.79
N HIS A 460 5.01 38.37 -5.01
CA HIS A 460 6.09 39.28 -5.35
C HIS A 460 6.80 38.81 -6.65
N PRO A 461 7.05 39.71 -7.64
CA PRO A 461 7.62 39.32 -8.93
C PRO A 461 8.99 38.63 -8.84
N LEU A 462 9.83 38.95 -7.88
CA LEU A 462 11.12 38.27 -7.68
C LEU A 462 11.00 36.81 -7.23
N ALA A 463 9.90 36.44 -6.59
CA ALA A 463 9.66 35.05 -6.18
C ALA A 463 9.28 34.15 -7.36
N CYS A 464 8.76 34.70 -8.45
CA CYS A 464 8.31 33.93 -9.62
C CYS A 464 9.41 33.09 -10.26
N THR A 465 10.64 33.59 -10.26
CA THR A 465 11.79 32.85 -10.83
C THR A 465 12.04 31.53 -10.10
N ALA A 466 11.92 31.50 -8.77
CA ALA A 466 12.10 30.29 -7.96
C ALA A 466 10.98 29.27 -8.20
N PHE A 467 9.75 29.75 -8.41
CA PHE A 467 8.60 28.88 -8.71
C PHE A 467 8.50 28.53 -10.20
N ASN A 468 9.31 29.14 -11.07
CA ASN A 468 9.13 29.10 -12.53
C ASN A 468 7.69 29.41 -12.92
N ALA A 469 7.11 30.46 -12.29
CA ALA A 469 5.73 30.87 -12.44
C ALA A 469 5.66 32.14 -13.31
N ASP A 470 4.58 32.24 -14.08
CA ASP A 470 4.18 33.43 -14.81
C ASP A 470 2.73 33.80 -14.46
N PHE A 471 2.29 34.98 -14.89
CA PHE A 471 0.97 35.52 -14.56
C PHE A 471 -0.03 35.39 -15.71
N ASP A 472 0.13 34.36 -16.53
CA ASP A 472 -0.73 34.06 -17.67
C ASP A 472 -1.96 33.19 -17.34
N GLY A 473 -2.20 32.92 -16.04
CA GLY A 473 -3.26 32.06 -15.56
C GLY A 473 -2.78 30.93 -14.67
N ASP A 474 -1.50 30.93 -14.32
CA ASP A 474 -0.92 29.96 -13.40
C ASP A 474 -1.63 29.96 -12.06
N GLN A 475 -1.73 28.77 -11.45
CA GLN A 475 -2.32 28.56 -10.13
C GLN A 475 -1.25 28.08 -9.15
N MET A 476 -1.37 28.53 -7.90
CA MET A 476 -0.55 28.03 -6.80
C MET A 476 -1.41 27.46 -5.69
N ALA A 477 -0.87 26.45 -5.03
CA ALA A 477 -1.45 25.87 -3.81
C ALA A 477 -0.93 26.62 -2.58
N VAL A 478 -1.82 26.80 -1.61
CA VAL A 478 -1.53 27.39 -0.30
C VAL A 478 -1.75 26.33 0.75
N HIS A 479 -0.81 26.17 1.68
CA HIS A 479 -0.90 25.24 2.81
C HIS A 479 -0.64 25.98 4.10
N LEU A 480 -1.40 25.65 5.15
CA LEU A 480 -1.28 26.26 6.46
C LEU A 480 -0.57 25.32 7.44
N PRO A 481 0.61 25.68 7.97
CA PRO A 481 1.21 24.99 9.10
C PRO A 481 0.33 25.08 10.35
N LEU A 482 0.07 23.98 11.05
CA LEU A 482 -0.85 23.97 12.20
C LEU A 482 -0.12 23.97 13.53
N GLY A 483 0.95 23.21 13.66
CA GLY A 483 1.70 23.07 14.90
C GLY A 483 2.77 24.14 15.08
N ASN A 484 3.08 24.52 16.33
CA ASN A 484 4.10 25.53 16.63
C ASN A 484 5.47 25.15 16.06
N ALA A 485 5.84 23.87 16.09
CA ALA A 485 7.10 23.40 15.49
C ALA A 485 7.15 23.65 13.98
N ALA A 486 6.04 23.34 13.26
CA ALA A 486 5.94 23.59 11.83
C ALA A 486 5.93 25.07 11.48
N ILE A 487 5.29 25.92 12.32
CA ILE A 487 5.30 27.38 12.16
C ILE A 487 6.71 27.92 12.32
N MET A 488 7.45 27.48 13.34
CA MET A 488 8.84 27.90 13.57
C MET A 488 9.76 27.43 12.44
N GLU A 489 9.60 26.21 11.95
CA GLU A 489 10.36 25.69 10.80
C GLU A 489 10.09 26.54 9.56
N ALA A 490 8.83 26.85 9.27
CA ALA A 490 8.44 27.69 8.15
C ALA A 490 9.07 29.10 8.24
N GLN A 491 9.09 29.70 9.43
CA GLN A 491 9.66 31.04 9.65
C GLN A 491 11.20 31.03 9.59
N LEU A 492 11.86 30.02 10.15
CA LEU A 492 13.32 30.01 10.28
C LEU A 492 14.01 29.49 9.03
N LEU A 493 13.48 28.45 8.39
CA LEU A 493 14.14 27.72 7.29
C LEU A 493 13.53 27.96 5.92
N MET A 494 12.20 28.22 5.84
CA MET A 494 11.48 28.21 4.56
C MET A 494 11.03 29.60 4.10
N LEU A 495 11.23 30.65 4.88
CA LEU A 495 10.81 32.00 4.50
C LEU A 495 11.54 32.46 3.24
N GLY A 496 10.82 33.00 2.25
CA GLY A 496 11.34 33.33 0.92
C GLY A 496 12.60 34.22 0.92
N CYS A 497 12.71 35.14 1.86
CA CYS A 497 13.91 35.97 2.01
C CYS A 497 15.14 35.21 2.53
N ARG A 498 14.97 34.11 3.24
CA ARG A 498 16.08 33.29 3.79
C ARG A 498 16.53 32.20 2.83
N THR A 499 15.61 31.63 2.05
CA THR A 499 15.91 30.58 1.08
C THR A 499 16.71 31.08 -0.13
N SER A 500 16.63 32.36 -0.43
CA SER A 500 17.36 32.97 -1.56
C SER A 500 18.88 33.14 -1.30
N SER A 501 19.35 32.98 -0.06
CA SER A 501 20.73 33.23 0.34
C SER A 501 21.60 31.97 0.49
N THR A 502 21.09 30.77 0.17
CA THR A 502 21.87 29.53 0.30
C THR A 502 22.72 29.25 -0.94
N PRO A 503 24.06 29.19 -0.84
CA PRO A 503 24.91 28.61 -1.86
C PRO A 503 24.69 27.08 -1.89
N PRO A 504 24.63 26.42 -3.01
CA PRO A 504 25.26 26.57 -4.30
C PRO A 504 24.33 27.07 -5.42
N THR A 505 23.28 27.77 -5.07
CA THR A 505 22.22 28.23 -5.98
C THR A 505 22.45 29.67 -6.46
N ALA A 506 23.69 30.10 -6.56
CA ALA A 506 24.03 31.41 -7.16
C ALA A 506 23.40 31.59 -8.59
N LEU A 507 23.14 30.47 -9.27
CA LEU A 507 22.40 30.46 -10.56
C LEU A 507 20.88 30.59 -10.40
N LEU A 508 20.33 30.34 -9.22
CA LEU A 508 18.90 30.40 -8.90
C LEU A 508 18.55 31.55 -7.94
N SER A 509 19.51 32.40 -7.63
CA SER A 509 19.23 33.66 -6.94
C SER A 509 18.15 34.42 -7.73
N PRO A 510 17.11 34.97 -7.09
CA PRO A 510 16.08 35.74 -7.76
C PRO A 510 16.70 37.04 -8.31
N CYS A 511 17.51 36.89 -9.34
CA CYS A 511 17.98 38.01 -10.14
C CYS A 511 16.95 38.25 -11.24
N PRO A 512 16.33 39.41 -11.29
CA PRO A 512 15.36 39.70 -12.34
C PRO A 512 16.05 39.58 -13.69
N ARG A 513 15.47 38.78 -14.59
CA ARG A 513 15.86 38.79 -16.00
C ARG A 513 15.70 40.20 -16.52
N ARG A 514 16.52 40.61 -17.49
CA ARG A 514 16.50 41.98 -18.08
C ARG A 514 15.09 42.45 -18.51
N THR A 515 14.24 41.53 -18.93
CA THR A 515 12.84 41.80 -19.32
C THR A 515 11.94 42.24 -18.15
N TRP A 516 12.25 41.85 -16.92
CA TRP A 516 11.46 42.19 -15.73
C TRP A 516 11.86 43.55 -15.12
N CYS A 517 12.97 44.11 -15.56
CA CYS A 517 13.46 45.39 -15.09
C CYS A 517 13.01 46.56 -15.97
N SER A 518 12.23 46.31 -17.03
CA SER A 518 11.76 47.34 -17.96
C SER A 518 10.57 48.15 -17.42
N ASP A 519 9.79 47.60 -16.47
CA ASP A 519 8.74 48.35 -15.81
C ASP A 519 9.31 49.31 -14.76
N SER A 520 9.00 50.58 -14.89
CA SER A 520 9.56 51.68 -14.12
C SER A 520 9.45 51.53 -12.59
N THR A 521 8.38 50.89 -12.12
CA THR A 521 8.12 50.63 -10.69
C THR A 521 8.94 49.49 -10.14
N THR A 522 9.08 48.40 -10.90
CA THR A 522 9.85 47.21 -10.54
C THR A 522 11.35 47.49 -10.59
N SER A 523 11.81 48.30 -11.53
CA SER A 523 13.19 48.77 -11.68
C SER A 523 13.70 49.51 -10.46
N ARG A 524 12.90 50.45 -9.89
CA ARG A 524 13.28 51.25 -8.73
C ARG A 524 13.47 50.38 -7.46
N ARG A 525 12.64 49.36 -7.29
CA ARG A 525 12.77 48.41 -6.14
C ARG A 525 13.94 47.44 -6.31
N CYS A 526 14.21 46.96 -7.53
CA CYS A 526 15.38 46.13 -7.80
C CYS A 526 16.70 46.89 -7.53
N VAL A 527 16.78 48.14 -7.90
CA VAL A 527 17.96 49.00 -7.64
C VAL A 527 18.16 49.19 -6.15
N ARG A 528 17.06 49.41 -5.39
CA ARG A 528 17.11 49.58 -3.94
C ARG A 528 17.58 48.30 -3.23
N ALA A 529 17.06 47.13 -3.61
CA ALA A 529 17.51 45.85 -3.10
C ALA A 529 18.99 45.53 -3.44
N ARG A 530 19.47 46.01 -4.56
CA ARG A 530 20.89 45.87 -4.96
C ARG A 530 21.81 46.81 -4.14
N ARG A 531 21.37 48.02 -3.81
CA ARG A 531 22.15 48.92 -2.96
C ARG A 531 22.24 48.42 -1.53
N GLU A 532 21.18 47.87 -0.95
CA GLU A 532 21.20 47.30 0.40
C GLU A 532 22.11 46.06 0.48
N ARG A 533 22.25 45.28 -0.58
CA ARG A 533 23.17 44.12 -0.60
C ARG A 533 24.64 44.52 -0.73
N THR A 534 24.95 45.55 -1.52
CA THR A 534 26.35 46.04 -1.65
C THR A 534 26.85 46.70 -0.35
N CYS A 535 25.96 47.29 0.43
CA CYS A 535 26.34 47.84 1.75
C CYS A 535 26.55 46.76 2.82
N ALA A 536 25.91 45.58 2.69
CA ALA A 536 26.03 44.48 3.66
C ALA A 536 27.24 43.57 3.42
N SER A 537 27.91 43.66 2.28
CA SER A 537 29.01 42.77 1.90
C SER A 537 30.42 43.35 2.03
N THR A 538 30.59 44.56 2.55
CA THR A 538 31.91 45.15 2.82
C THR A 538 32.35 44.81 4.26
N PRO A 539 33.33 43.94 4.49
CA PRO A 539 33.86 43.72 5.83
C PRO A 539 34.57 44.99 6.31
N PRO A 540 34.55 45.33 7.60
CA PRO A 540 35.26 46.48 8.12
C PRO A 540 36.78 46.31 7.86
N ARG A 541 37.35 47.28 7.16
CA ARG A 541 38.82 47.40 7.03
C ARG A 541 39.38 47.50 8.44
N LYS A 542 40.21 46.54 8.80
CA LYS A 542 41.08 46.69 9.99
C LYS A 542 42.03 47.85 9.70
N SER A 543 41.92 48.92 10.46
CA SER A 543 42.94 49.95 10.58
C SER A 543 44.13 49.36 11.30
N SER A 544 45.21 49.28 10.59
CA SER A 544 46.55 49.10 11.18
C SER A 544 46.97 50.33 11.96
#